data_8515e6604f47dc0aa432720b1d185ee6
#
_entry.id   8515e6604f47dc0aa432720b1d185ee6
#
_cell.length_a   1.000
_cell.length_b   1.000
_cell.length_c   1.000
_cell.angle_alpha   90.00
_cell.angle_beta   90.00
_cell.angle_gamma   90.00
#
_symmetry.space_group_name_H-M   'P 1'
#
loop_
_entity.id
_entity.type
_entity.pdbx_description
1 polymer ?
#
loop_
_entity_poly.entity_id
_entity_poly.type
_entity_poly.pdbx_seq_one_letter_code
_entity_poly.pdbx_strand_id
1 'polypeptide(L)'
;PHILHDLGYGNRVVHIPAGPDIHLKKEDLYKFIPDYVQGILEFSKNKGIRYDLIHSHYWMSGIAAIELQKSWNIPFVHMFHTLGVMKQRVARENEEIEGEYRISGEKEVLNHANRIIAATQAEVAQLLWLYQADTNNVVVIPPGVDLCHFYPIPSDEAKEFIKVPVCNRMLLYVGRIEPLKGLENLLKAIAIMREQVQVEAPQFCLIVIGGNPDLTPQTTDTEMAHLQSLREQYHLQDFVAFLGQRDQNTLPYYYSAASAVVVPSHYESFGMVALEAMACGTPVVASQVGGLAFLVQDGITGFTVPVDDPQALADRLMKLLYDDDLREKLGKQAAAFAKQYGWKNIAKKIIDLYRTVLSKDGNE
;
A
#
# COMPACT_ATOMS: atom_id res chain seq x y z
N PRO A 1 6.40 12.78 28.50
CA PRO A 1 7.37 13.57 27.78
C PRO A 1 7.20 13.31 26.29
N HIS A 2 7.11 14.39 25.48
CA HIS A 2 7.06 14.23 24.03
C HIS A 2 8.42 13.72 23.55
N ILE A 3 8.42 12.67 22.74
CA ILE A 3 9.62 12.19 22.05
C ILE A 3 9.75 12.98 20.75
N LEU A 4 10.85 13.70 20.59
CA LEU A 4 11.12 14.52 19.42
C LEU A 4 12.31 13.94 18.67
N HIS A 5 12.09 13.61 17.39
CA HIS A 5 13.15 13.21 16.48
C HIS A 5 13.38 14.33 15.45
N ASP A 6 14.56 14.91 15.46
CA ASP A 6 14.97 15.89 14.45
C ASP A 6 15.36 15.16 13.16
N LEU A 7 14.74 15.52 12.06
CA LEU A 7 15.04 14.99 10.72
C LEU A 7 15.91 15.93 9.89
N GLY A 8 16.37 17.04 10.47
CA GLY A 8 17.13 18.08 9.78
C GLY A 8 16.26 19.05 8.96
N TYR A 9 16.88 20.15 8.52
CA TYR A 9 16.23 21.19 7.71
C TYR A 9 14.93 21.76 8.31
N GLY A 10 14.79 21.75 9.65
CA GLY A 10 13.57 22.16 10.34
C GLY A 10 12.45 21.11 10.40
N ASN A 11 12.64 19.95 9.78
CA ASN A 11 11.69 18.84 9.84
C ASN A 11 11.88 18.04 11.13
N ARG A 12 10.78 17.58 11.69
CA ARG A 12 10.78 16.80 12.93
C ARG A 12 9.59 15.84 12.99
N VAL A 13 9.78 14.75 13.70
CA VAL A 13 8.68 13.87 14.15
C VAL A 13 8.46 14.10 15.64
N VAL A 14 7.23 14.31 16.04
CA VAL A 14 6.84 14.51 17.42
C VAL A 14 5.83 13.43 17.81
N HIS A 15 6.18 12.59 18.76
CA HIS A 15 5.26 11.62 19.34
C HIS A 15 4.45 12.30 20.45
N ILE A 16 3.15 12.44 20.24
CA ILE A 16 2.23 13.00 21.22
C ILE A 16 1.54 11.83 21.95
N PRO A 17 1.76 11.65 23.25
CA PRO A 17 1.06 10.63 24.04
C PRO A 17 -0.43 10.92 24.08
N ALA A 18 -1.24 9.89 23.83
CA ALA A 18 -2.69 9.95 23.94
C ALA A 18 -3.23 8.58 24.38
N GLY A 19 -4.05 8.57 25.43
CA GLY A 19 -4.55 7.34 26.02
C GLY A 19 -3.53 6.58 26.86
N PRO A 20 -3.87 5.36 27.33
CA PRO A 20 -3.02 4.54 28.17
C PRO A 20 -1.88 3.87 27.39
N ASP A 21 -0.75 3.62 28.06
CA ASP A 21 0.41 2.90 27.49
C ASP A 21 0.19 1.38 27.53
N ILE A 22 -0.82 0.90 26.80
CA ILE A 22 -1.15 -0.51 26.63
C ILE A 22 -1.52 -0.77 25.16
N HIS A 23 -1.49 -2.03 24.76
CA HIS A 23 -1.99 -2.41 23.45
C HIS A 23 -3.50 -2.20 23.37
N LEU A 24 -3.97 -1.34 22.48
CA LEU A 24 -5.38 -1.04 22.24
C LEU A 24 -5.83 -1.62 20.91
N LYS A 25 -7.08 -2.04 20.83
CA LYS A 25 -7.70 -2.32 19.55
C LYS A 25 -7.86 -1.02 18.76
N LYS A 26 -7.78 -1.10 17.45
CA LYS A 26 -7.88 0.05 16.53
C LYS A 26 -9.15 0.87 16.76
N GLU A 27 -10.27 0.22 17.01
CA GLU A 27 -11.57 0.82 17.29
C GLU A 27 -11.61 1.65 18.59
N ASP A 28 -10.74 1.33 19.55
CA ASP A 28 -10.65 2.06 20.80
C ASP A 28 -9.81 3.35 20.69
N LEU A 29 -8.95 3.45 19.68
CA LEU A 29 -8.07 4.62 19.49
C LEU A 29 -8.86 5.91 19.27
N TYR A 30 -10.04 5.84 18.65
CA TYR A 30 -10.90 7.00 18.40
C TYR A 30 -11.24 7.79 19.69
N LYS A 31 -11.37 7.10 20.81
CA LYS A 31 -11.72 7.70 22.11
C LYS A 31 -10.65 8.67 22.64
N PHE A 32 -9.41 8.52 22.17
CA PHE A 32 -8.26 9.31 22.61
C PHE A 32 -7.86 10.43 21.65
N ILE A 33 -8.66 10.69 20.61
CA ILE A 33 -8.43 11.82 19.72
C ILE A 33 -8.43 13.16 20.47
N PRO A 34 -9.34 13.43 21.44
CA PRO A 34 -9.29 14.66 22.21
C PRO A 34 -7.98 14.86 22.98
N ASP A 35 -7.44 13.81 23.61
CA ASP A 35 -6.17 13.85 24.33
C ASP A 35 -5.01 14.15 23.35
N TYR A 36 -5.05 13.53 22.16
CA TYR A 36 -4.06 13.75 21.10
C TYR A 36 -4.09 15.22 20.62
N VAL A 37 -5.27 15.78 20.37
CA VAL A 37 -5.44 17.18 19.96
C VAL A 37 -4.91 18.12 21.05
N GLN A 38 -5.28 17.90 22.29
CA GLN A 38 -4.81 18.69 23.42
C GLN A 38 -3.29 18.68 23.52
N GLY A 39 -2.67 17.50 23.39
CA GLY A 39 -1.21 17.34 23.40
C GLY A 39 -0.51 18.11 22.26
N ILE A 40 -1.11 18.15 21.07
CA ILE A 40 -0.60 18.94 19.94
C ILE A 40 -0.66 20.43 20.24
N LEU A 41 -1.81 20.92 20.77
CA LEU A 41 -2.00 22.33 21.13
C LEU A 41 -1.00 22.77 22.20
N GLU A 42 -0.79 21.96 23.24
CA GLU A 42 0.20 22.22 24.29
C GLU A 42 1.63 22.23 23.77
N PHE A 43 1.98 21.25 22.91
CA PHE A 43 3.29 21.21 22.27
C PHE A 43 3.56 22.47 21.46
N SER A 44 2.62 22.86 20.59
CA SER A 44 2.71 24.05 19.77
C SER A 44 2.90 25.33 20.62
N LYS A 45 2.06 25.48 21.66
CA LYS A 45 2.14 26.61 22.60
C LYS A 45 3.48 26.67 23.33
N ASN A 46 3.92 25.54 23.90
CA ASN A 46 5.15 25.45 24.69
C ASN A 46 6.43 25.71 23.85
N LYS A 47 6.37 25.40 22.55
CA LYS A 47 7.47 25.63 21.60
C LYS A 47 7.35 26.96 20.84
N GLY A 48 6.26 27.72 21.02
CA GLY A 48 6.02 28.96 20.27
C GLY A 48 5.88 28.73 18.75
N ILE A 49 5.42 27.55 18.33
CA ILE A 49 5.27 27.20 16.91
C ILE A 49 3.90 27.65 16.44
N ARG A 50 3.87 28.27 15.25
CA ARG A 50 2.64 28.54 14.50
C ARG A 50 2.67 27.74 13.22
N TYR A 51 1.53 27.16 12.88
CA TYR A 51 1.32 26.40 11.65
C TYR A 51 0.42 27.21 10.71
N ASP A 52 0.64 27.12 9.42
CA ASP A 52 -0.14 27.81 8.40
C ASP A 52 -1.15 26.85 7.73
N LEU A 53 -0.89 25.54 7.80
CA LEU A 53 -1.71 24.51 7.19
C LEU A 53 -1.53 23.17 7.91
N ILE A 54 -2.58 22.36 7.93
CA ILE A 54 -2.54 20.96 8.39
C ILE A 54 -2.67 20.04 7.19
N HIS A 55 -1.85 18.99 7.13
CA HIS A 55 -2.04 17.87 6.20
C HIS A 55 -2.27 16.60 7.02
N SER A 56 -3.49 16.11 7.02
CA SER A 56 -3.91 14.93 7.79
C SER A 56 -3.99 13.68 6.92
N HIS A 57 -3.58 12.55 7.49
CA HIS A 57 -3.55 11.26 6.81
C HIS A 57 -4.36 10.23 7.61
N TYR A 58 -5.28 9.53 6.94
CA TYR A 58 -6.19 8.59 7.56
C TYR A 58 -7.29 9.27 8.38
N TRP A 59 -8.50 8.72 8.39
CA TRP A 59 -9.71 9.37 8.90
C TRP A 59 -9.60 9.87 10.37
N MET A 60 -8.94 9.12 11.27
CA MET A 60 -8.79 9.55 12.67
C MET A 60 -7.99 10.84 12.79
N SER A 61 -6.90 10.99 12.05
CA SER A 61 -6.15 12.26 12.03
C SER A 61 -6.92 13.37 11.33
N GLY A 62 -7.86 13.02 10.42
CA GLY A 62 -8.80 13.97 9.84
C GLY A 62 -9.73 14.55 10.90
N ILE A 63 -10.25 13.74 11.81
CA ILE A 63 -11.07 14.23 12.96
C ILE A 63 -10.24 15.13 13.87
N ALA A 64 -9.00 14.76 14.18
CA ALA A 64 -8.09 15.63 14.93
C ALA A 64 -7.83 16.96 14.20
N ALA A 65 -7.69 16.92 12.87
CA ALA A 65 -7.46 18.12 12.06
C ALA A 65 -8.64 19.09 12.08
N ILE A 66 -9.88 18.61 12.17
CA ILE A 66 -11.07 19.46 12.32
C ILE A 66 -11.00 20.29 13.62
N GLU A 67 -10.62 19.68 14.74
CA GLU A 67 -10.49 20.38 16.00
C GLU A 67 -9.30 21.35 16.04
N LEU A 68 -8.17 20.96 15.42
CA LEU A 68 -7.00 21.82 15.27
C LEU A 68 -7.28 23.00 14.34
N GLN A 69 -8.03 22.80 13.24
CA GLN A 69 -8.49 23.85 12.34
C GLN A 69 -9.28 24.93 13.10
N LYS A 70 -10.25 24.52 13.91
CA LYS A 70 -11.04 25.44 14.77
C LYS A 70 -10.16 26.19 15.75
N SER A 71 -9.20 25.52 16.38
CA SER A 71 -8.34 26.08 17.42
C SER A 71 -7.30 27.08 16.88
N TRP A 72 -6.76 26.82 15.70
CA TRP A 72 -5.72 27.66 15.07
C TRP A 72 -6.25 28.59 13.99
N ASN A 73 -7.48 28.38 13.54
CA ASN A 73 -8.09 29.09 12.41
C ASN A 73 -7.22 29.03 11.14
N ILE A 74 -6.81 27.81 10.76
CA ILE A 74 -5.97 27.54 9.57
C ILE A 74 -6.58 26.43 8.74
N PRO A 75 -6.37 26.41 7.41
CA PRO A 75 -6.91 25.37 6.55
C PRO A 75 -6.26 24.00 6.77
N PHE A 76 -6.97 22.91 6.38
CA PHE A 76 -6.38 21.61 6.29
C PHE A 76 -6.68 20.89 4.97
N VAL A 77 -5.75 20.08 4.53
CA VAL A 77 -5.90 19.11 3.45
C VAL A 77 -5.86 17.71 4.02
N HIS A 78 -6.56 16.77 3.38
CA HIS A 78 -6.69 15.41 3.90
C HIS A 78 -6.48 14.35 2.83
N MET A 79 -5.88 13.21 3.23
CA MET A 79 -5.75 12.01 2.41
C MET A 79 -6.20 10.78 3.20
N PHE A 80 -7.20 10.05 2.68
CA PHE A 80 -7.80 8.90 3.40
C PHE A 80 -6.91 7.66 3.40
N HIS A 81 -6.15 7.40 2.35
CA HIS A 81 -5.40 6.17 2.05
C HIS A 81 -6.28 4.93 1.83
N THR A 82 -7.34 4.77 2.60
CA THR A 82 -8.35 3.70 2.45
C THR A 82 -9.71 4.21 2.90
N LEU A 83 -10.77 3.74 2.24
CA LEU A 83 -12.15 4.11 2.55
C LEU A 83 -12.88 2.97 3.26
N GLY A 84 -13.61 3.28 4.33
CA GLY A 84 -14.35 2.30 5.14
C GLY A 84 -15.41 1.55 4.34
N VAL A 85 -16.21 2.27 3.53
CA VAL A 85 -17.23 1.65 2.67
C VAL A 85 -16.61 0.67 1.67
N MET A 86 -15.41 0.96 1.14
CA MET A 86 -14.74 0.03 0.24
C MET A 86 -14.29 -1.23 0.96
N LYS A 87 -13.77 -1.12 2.18
CA LYS A 87 -13.42 -2.28 3.00
C LYS A 87 -14.63 -3.15 3.31
N GLN A 88 -15.77 -2.53 3.67
CA GLN A 88 -17.02 -3.27 3.89
C GLN A 88 -17.49 -4.05 2.65
N ARG A 89 -17.35 -3.46 1.45
CA ARG A 89 -17.79 -4.10 0.19
C ARG A 89 -17.00 -5.32 -0.20
N VAL A 90 -15.74 -5.41 0.21
CA VAL A 90 -14.82 -6.49 -0.15
C VAL A 90 -14.53 -7.44 1.03
N ALA A 91 -15.09 -7.16 2.22
CA ALA A 91 -14.99 -8.02 3.38
C ALA A 91 -15.71 -9.36 3.12
N ARG A 92 -15.11 -10.46 3.54
CA ARG A 92 -15.73 -11.79 3.52
C ARG A 92 -16.75 -11.91 4.67
N GLU A 93 -17.69 -12.86 4.58
CA GLU A 93 -18.81 -13.04 5.53
C GLU A 93 -18.40 -13.14 7.01
N ASN A 94 -17.15 -13.47 7.32
CA ASN A 94 -16.63 -13.63 8.68
C ASN A 94 -15.58 -12.59 9.09
N GLU A 95 -15.36 -11.55 8.29
CA GLU A 95 -14.41 -10.48 8.62
C GLU A 95 -15.08 -9.39 9.48
N GLU A 96 -14.32 -8.76 10.39
CA GLU A 96 -14.78 -7.59 11.13
C GLU A 96 -15.16 -6.47 10.15
N ILE A 97 -16.44 -6.16 10.10
CA ILE A 97 -16.98 -5.05 9.31
C ILE A 97 -16.53 -3.76 9.98
N GLU A 98 -15.87 -2.88 9.23
CA GLU A 98 -15.53 -1.55 9.71
C GLU A 98 -16.80 -0.83 10.21
N GLY A 99 -16.78 -0.38 11.48
CA GLY A 99 -17.96 0.17 12.13
C GLY A 99 -18.50 1.45 11.47
N GLU A 100 -19.78 1.72 11.62
CA GLU A 100 -20.43 2.92 11.10
C GLU A 100 -19.79 4.23 11.60
N TYR A 101 -19.17 4.20 12.80
CA TYR A 101 -18.42 5.32 13.36
C TYR A 101 -17.27 5.79 12.43
N ARG A 102 -16.61 4.87 11.73
CA ARG A 102 -15.58 5.22 10.76
C ARG A 102 -16.16 5.93 9.54
N ILE A 103 -17.22 5.40 8.96
CA ILE A 103 -17.87 5.99 7.79
C ILE A 103 -18.43 7.39 8.13
N SER A 104 -19.00 7.54 9.32
CA SER A 104 -19.44 8.86 9.82
C SER A 104 -18.28 9.82 9.97
N GLY A 105 -17.16 9.37 10.55
CA GLY A 105 -15.95 10.18 10.67
C GLY A 105 -15.35 10.57 9.32
N GLU A 106 -15.31 9.64 8.35
CA GLU A 106 -14.87 9.95 6.98
C GLU A 106 -15.75 11.02 6.31
N LYS A 107 -17.08 10.95 6.49
CA LYS A 107 -18.03 11.97 6.00
C LYS A 107 -17.80 13.32 6.69
N GLU A 108 -17.55 13.32 7.98
CA GLU A 108 -17.26 14.54 8.73
C GLU A 108 -15.99 15.21 8.21
N VAL A 109 -14.92 14.45 7.97
CA VAL A 109 -13.68 14.96 7.39
C VAL A 109 -13.90 15.52 5.98
N LEU A 110 -14.69 14.85 5.14
CA LEU A 110 -15.03 15.32 3.79
C LEU A 110 -15.73 16.68 3.80
N ASN A 111 -16.59 16.92 4.80
CA ASN A 111 -17.34 18.16 4.91
C ASN A 111 -16.52 19.35 5.42
N HIS A 112 -15.40 19.10 6.11
CA HIS A 112 -14.60 20.16 6.74
C HIS A 112 -13.26 20.44 6.03
N ALA A 113 -12.70 19.46 5.31
CA ALA A 113 -11.41 19.62 4.65
C ALA A 113 -11.48 20.65 3.51
N ASN A 114 -10.54 21.58 3.47
CA ASN A 114 -10.43 22.54 2.37
C ASN A 114 -10.08 21.85 1.03
N ARG A 115 -9.32 20.75 1.09
CA ARG A 115 -9.06 19.87 -0.07
C ARG A 115 -8.88 18.44 0.39
N ILE A 116 -9.37 17.53 -0.44
CA ILE A 116 -9.13 16.07 -0.33
C ILE A 116 -8.15 15.65 -1.41
N ILE A 117 -7.12 14.94 -1.01
CA ILE A 117 -6.17 14.32 -1.94
C ILE A 117 -6.61 12.87 -2.15
N ALA A 118 -7.01 12.55 -3.36
CA ALA A 118 -7.25 11.18 -3.80
C ALA A 118 -6.00 10.62 -4.49
N ALA A 119 -5.66 9.37 -4.22
CA ALA A 119 -4.51 8.73 -4.84
C ALA A 119 -4.72 8.44 -6.34
N THR A 120 -5.99 8.21 -6.74
CA THR A 120 -6.37 7.81 -8.11
C THR A 120 -7.72 8.38 -8.52
N GLN A 121 -8.00 8.34 -9.84
CA GLN A 121 -9.35 8.65 -10.35
C GLN A 121 -10.41 7.65 -9.87
N ALA A 122 -10.03 6.39 -9.59
CA ALA A 122 -10.93 5.42 -8.99
C ALA A 122 -11.38 5.88 -7.60
N GLU A 123 -10.46 6.41 -6.79
CA GLU A 123 -10.80 6.93 -5.46
C GLU A 123 -11.71 8.17 -5.56
N VAL A 124 -11.49 9.07 -6.55
CA VAL A 124 -12.41 10.18 -6.80
C VAL A 124 -13.83 9.68 -7.08
N ALA A 125 -13.96 8.66 -7.95
CA ALA A 125 -15.26 8.05 -8.23
C ALA A 125 -15.89 7.42 -6.98
N GLN A 126 -15.10 6.75 -6.13
CA GLN A 126 -15.55 6.17 -4.87
C GLN A 126 -16.03 7.25 -3.89
N LEU A 127 -15.28 8.35 -3.75
CA LEU A 127 -15.68 9.49 -2.91
C LEU A 127 -16.98 10.11 -3.40
N LEU A 128 -17.14 10.31 -4.71
CA LEU A 128 -18.36 10.83 -5.30
C LEU A 128 -19.56 9.89 -5.06
N TRP A 129 -19.45 8.63 -5.46
CA TRP A 129 -20.59 7.70 -5.48
C TRP A 129 -20.97 7.13 -4.11
N LEU A 130 -19.98 6.93 -3.22
CA LEU A 130 -20.21 6.27 -1.93
C LEU A 130 -20.37 7.25 -0.78
N TYR A 131 -19.75 8.43 -0.88
CA TYR A 131 -19.76 9.44 0.17
C TYR A 131 -20.46 10.72 -0.24
N GLN A 132 -20.87 10.85 -1.51
CA GLN A 132 -21.50 12.05 -2.07
C GLN A 132 -20.60 13.30 -1.91
N ALA A 133 -19.28 13.11 -2.02
CA ALA A 133 -18.32 14.18 -1.86
C ALA A 133 -18.44 15.22 -2.99
N ASP A 134 -18.22 16.50 -2.66
CA ASP A 134 -18.05 17.53 -3.66
C ASP A 134 -16.69 17.34 -4.37
N THR A 135 -16.74 16.92 -5.62
CA THR A 135 -15.53 16.67 -6.42
C THR A 135 -14.72 17.93 -6.72
N ASN A 136 -15.29 19.13 -6.59
CA ASN A 136 -14.54 20.39 -6.73
C ASN A 136 -13.47 20.56 -5.66
N ASN A 137 -13.64 19.90 -4.50
CA ASN A 137 -12.69 19.89 -3.41
C ASN A 137 -11.69 18.72 -3.46
N VAL A 138 -11.82 17.80 -4.44
CA VAL A 138 -10.94 16.64 -4.58
C VAL A 138 -9.89 16.90 -5.65
N VAL A 139 -8.63 16.63 -5.33
CA VAL A 139 -7.50 16.67 -6.27
C VAL A 139 -6.81 15.31 -6.33
N VAL A 140 -6.34 14.91 -7.52
CA VAL A 140 -5.62 13.64 -7.66
C VAL A 140 -4.13 13.88 -7.55
N ILE A 141 -3.54 13.42 -6.45
CA ILE A 141 -2.10 13.38 -6.24
C ILE A 141 -1.74 11.99 -5.72
N PRO A 142 -1.13 11.13 -6.54
CA PRO A 142 -0.74 9.80 -6.12
C PRO A 142 0.38 9.83 -5.08
N PRO A 143 0.55 8.78 -4.28
CA PRO A 143 1.72 8.63 -3.43
C PRO A 143 2.99 8.50 -4.27
N GLY A 144 4.13 8.81 -3.66
CA GLY A 144 5.44 8.75 -4.30
C GLY A 144 6.21 7.48 -3.95
N VAL A 145 7.27 7.23 -4.71
CA VAL A 145 8.28 6.22 -4.44
C VAL A 145 9.65 6.86 -4.34
N ASP A 146 10.49 6.33 -3.44
CA ASP A 146 11.88 6.77 -3.33
C ASP A 146 12.73 6.10 -4.41
N LEU A 147 13.02 6.82 -5.47
CA LEU A 147 13.82 6.35 -6.59
C LEU A 147 15.33 6.24 -6.27
N CYS A 148 15.78 6.77 -5.13
CA CYS A 148 17.14 6.56 -4.65
C CYS A 148 17.25 5.24 -3.88
N HIS A 149 16.13 4.74 -3.38
CA HIS A 149 16.04 3.47 -2.66
C HIS A 149 15.57 2.32 -3.55
N PHE A 150 14.49 2.54 -4.32
CA PHE A 150 13.93 1.58 -5.27
C PHE A 150 14.42 1.91 -6.68
N TYR A 151 15.39 1.14 -7.17
CA TYR A 151 15.99 1.27 -8.51
C TYR A 151 16.41 -0.11 -9.02
N PRO A 152 16.56 -0.27 -10.34
CA PRO A 152 16.97 -1.55 -10.90
C PRO A 152 18.36 -1.96 -10.45
N ILE A 153 18.48 -3.13 -9.82
CA ILE A 153 19.74 -3.81 -9.48
C ILE A 153 19.93 -4.99 -10.44
N PRO A 154 21.14 -5.29 -10.92
CA PRO A 154 21.36 -6.48 -11.72
C PRO A 154 20.83 -7.74 -11.02
N SER A 155 20.04 -8.57 -11.73
CA SER A 155 19.32 -9.69 -11.11
C SER A 155 20.26 -10.69 -10.42
N ASP A 156 21.44 -10.92 -10.98
CA ASP A 156 22.41 -11.86 -10.38
C ASP A 156 22.99 -11.31 -9.08
N GLU A 157 23.32 -10.01 -9.03
CA GLU A 157 23.74 -9.32 -7.80
C GLU A 157 22.65 -9.36 -6.74
N ALA A 158 21.42 -9.08 -7.14
CA ALA A 158 20.27 -9.12 -6.23
C ALA A 158 20.03 -10.52 -5.66
N LYS A 159 20.11 -11.56 -6.48
CA LYS A 159 19.99 -12.97 -6.06
C LYS A 159 21.11 -13.38 -5.10
N GLU A 160 22.34 -12.96 -5.36
CA GLU A 160 23.48 -13.22 -4.48
C GLU A 160 23.28 -12.58 -3.09
N PHE A 161 22.73 -11.37 -3.06
CA PHE A 161 22.45 -10.64 -1.81
C PHE A 161 21.40 -11.33 -0.95
N ILE A 162 20.25 -11.71 -1.54
CA ILE A 162 19.11 -12.25 -0.77
C ILE A 162 19.35 -13.68 -0.26
N LYS A 163 20.28 -14.44 -0.84
CA LYS A 163 20.67 -15.82 -0.43
C LYS A 163 19.46 -16.76 -0.22
N VAL A 164 18.41 -16.53 -0.95
CA VAL A 164 17.23 -17.43 -0.90
C VAL A 164 17.57 -18.68 -1.72
N PRO A 165 17.11 -19.89 -1.34
CA PRO A 165 17.25 -21.08 -2.17
C PRO A 165 16.68 -20.78 -3.57
N VAL A 166 17.55 -20.70 -4.54
CA VAL A 166 17.25 -20.03 -5.80
C VAL A 166 16.63 -21.04 -6.77
N CYS A 167 15.38 -20.85 -7.07
CA CYS A 167 14.84 -21.29 -8.34
C CYS A 167 15.33 -20.32 -9.44
N ASN A 168 15.54 -20.81 -10.63
CA ASN A 168 16.03 -19.99 -11.74
C ASN A 168 15.09 -18.81 -12.07
N ARG A 169 13.79 -18.95 -11.77
CA ARG A 169 12.73 -18.00 -12.08
C ARG A 169 11.87 -17.73 -10.84
N MET A 170 12.13 -16.62 -10.16
CA MET A 170 11.47 -16.24 -8.92
C MET A 170 10.25 -15.36 -9.18
N LEU A 171 9.10 -15.78 -8.71
CA LEU A 171 7.92 -14.93 -8.51
C LEU A 171 7.95 -14.37 -7.10
N LEU A 172 7.50 -13.14 -6.92
CA LEU A 172 7.54 -12.47 -5.63
C LEU A 172 6.17 -11.89 -5.27
N TYR A 173 5.73 -12.18 -4.06
CA TYR A 173 4.66 -11.48 -3.38
C TYR A 173 5.23 -10.71 -2.18
N VAL A 174 4.83 -9.44 -2.03
CA VAL A 174 5.16 -8.62 -0.86
C VAL A 174 3.87 -7.99 -0.34
N GLY A 175 3.56 -8.17 0.94
CA GLY A 175 2.37 -7.56 1.51
C GLY A 175 1.95 -8.16 2.85
N ARG A 176 0.93 -7.57 3.45
CA ARG A 176 0.29 -8.13 4.64
C ARG A 176 -0.41 -9.43 4.28
N ILE A 177 -0.42 -10.36 5.22
CA ILE A 177 -1.15 -11.63 5.05
C ILE A 177 -2.58 -11.37 5.53
N GLU A 178 -3.43 -11.00 4.60
CA GLU A 178 -4.84 -10.67 4.82
C GLU A 178 -5.64 -11.24 3.63
N PRO A 179 -6.87 -11.74 3.85
CA PRO A 179 -7.72 -12.28 2.77
C PRO A 179 -7.86 -11.31 1.60
N LEU A 180 -7.99 -10.00 1.91
CA LEU A 180 -8.11 -8.92 0.95
C LEU A 180 -6.95 -8.83 -0.05
N LYS A 181 -5.78 -9.39 0.29
CA LYS A 181 -4.59 -9.38 -0.55
C LYS A 181 -4.53 -10.53 -1.56
N GLY A 182 -5.50 -11.44 -1.53
CA GLY A 182 -5.73 -12.44 -2.56
C GLY A 182 -4.64 -13.51 -2.69
N LEU A 183 -3.87 -13.79 -1.63
CA LEU A 183 -2.78 -14.75 -1.68
C LEU A 183 -3.28 -16.19 -1.92
N GLU A 184 -4.51 -16.50 -1.48
CA GLU A 184 -5.17 -17.77 -1.79
C GLU A 184 -5.31 -17.97 -3.31
N ASN A 185 -5.76 -16.94 -4.04
CA ASN A 185 -5.88 -16.99 -5.50
C ASN A 185 -4.51 -17.19 -6.17
N LEU A 186 -3.45 -16.60 -5.62
CA LEU A 186 -2.08 -16.81 -6.10
C LEU A 186 -1.63 -18.27 -5.88
N LEU A 187 -1.89 -18.87 -4.72
CA LEU A 187 -1.55 -20.27 -4.48
C LEU A 187 -2.26 -21.21 -5.44
N LYS A 188 -3.54 -20.95 -5.77
CA LYS A 188 -4.29 -21.68 -6.80
C LYS A 188 -3.63 -21.54 -8.18
N ALA A 189 -3.19 -20.34 -8.54
CA ALA A 189 -2.48 -20.11 -9.80
C ALA A 189 -1.15 -20.88 -9.85
N ILE A 190 -0.38 -20.90 -8.76
CA ILE A 190 0.86 -21.70 -8.67
C ILE A 190 0.58 -23.19 -8.79
N ALA A 191 -0.53 -23.70 -8.24
CA ALA A 191 -0.94 -25.10 -8.40
C ALA A 191 -1.22 -25.44 -9.88
N ILE A 192 -1.94 -24.58 -10.59
CA ILE A 192 -2.19 -24.71 -12.03
C ILE A 192 -0.87 -24.73 -12.81
N MET A 193 0.02 -23.79 -12.52
CA MET A 193 1.33 -23.69 -13.18
C MET A 193 2.18 -24.95 -12.94
N ARG A 194 2.18 -25.50 -11.71
CA ARG A 194 2.89 -26.73 -11.38
C ARG A 194 2.40 -27.91 -12.23
N GLU A 195 1.08 -28.03 -12.44
CA GLU A 195 0.50 -29.11 -13.27
C GLU A 195 0.87 -28.97 -14.74
N GLN A 196 1.06 -27.75 -15.23
CA GLN A 196 1.49 -27.48 -16.61
C GLN A 196 2.96 -27.78 -16.86
N VAL A 197 3.80 -27.66 -15.82
CA VAL A 197 5.26 -27.89 -15.91
C VAL A 197 5.54 -29.35 -15.49
N GLN A 198 5.56 -30.26 -16.47
CA GLN A 198 5.83 -31.70 -16.28
C GLN A 198 7.35 -31.96 -16.10
N VAL A 199 7.97 -31.44 -15.03
CA VAL A 199 9.42 -31.58 -14.79
C VAL A 199 9.69 -32.08 -13.38
N GLU A 200 10.70 -32.92 -13.21
CA GLU A 200 11.11 -33.51 -11.93
C GLU A 200 11.62 -32.50 -10.89
N ALA A 201 12.01 -31.27 -11.30
CA ALA A 201 12.48 -30.21 -10.42
C ALA A 201 11.76 -28.88 -10.69
N PRO A 202 11.44 -28.07 -9.65
CA PRO A 202 10.79 -26.77 -9.83
C PRO A 202 11.66 -25.83 -10.67
N GLN A 203 11.16 -25.41 -11.83
CA GLN A 203 11.83 -24.40 -12.66
C GLN A 203 11.55 -22.97 -12.20
N PHE A 204 10.53 -22.78 -11.34
CA PHE A 204 10.17 -21.50 -10.76
C PHE A 204 9.81 -21.67 -9.28
N CYS A 205 9.80 -20.57 -8.55
CA CYS A 205 9.33 -20.54 -7.18
C CYS A 205 8.57 -19.24 -6.91
N LEU A 206 7.69 -19.28 -5.90
CA LEU A 206 7.05 -18.12 -5.31
C LEU A 206 7.67 -17.84 -3.94
N ILE A 207 8.21 -16.65 -3.79
CA ILE A 207 8.66 -16.10 -2.50
C ILE A 207 7.56 -15.18 -1.97
N VAL A 208 7.12 -15.43 -0.73
CA VAL A 208 6.12 -14.64 -0.03
C VAL A 208 6.78 -13.90 1.11
N ILE A 209 6.78 -12.57 1.05
CA ILE A 209 7.29 -11.67 2.08
C ILE A 209 6.11 -10.99 2.77
N GLY A 210 5.99 -11.18 4.08
CA GLY A 210 4.95 -10.65 4.94
C GLY A 210 4.50 -11.65 6.00
N GLY A 211 3.71 -11.18 6.96
CA GLY A 211 3.28 -12.01 8.09
C GLY A 211 4.43 -12.52 8.95
N ASN A 212 4.12 -13.48 9.80
CA ASN A 212 5.11 -14.23 10.58
C ASN A 212 4.86 -15.73 10.38
N PRO A 213 5.73 -16.44 9.65
CA PRO A 213 5.54 -17.87 9.34
C PRO A 213 5.74 -18.79 10.57
N ASP A 214 6.38 -18.29 11.64
CA ASP A 214 6.66 -19.04 12.87
C ASP A 214 5.51 -19.00 13.87
N LEU A 215 4.45 -18.24 13.59
CA LEU A 215 3.24 -18.24 14.41
C LEU A 215 2.52 -19.59 14.27
N THR A 216 2.38 -20.28 15.41
CA THR A 216 1.60 -21.52 15.48
C THR A 216 0.11 -21.23 15.41
N PRO A 217 -0.77 -22.20 15.02
CA PRO A 217 -2.22 -22.02 14.98
C PRO A 217 -2.86 -21.53 16.28
N GLN A 218 -2.14 -21.64 17.38
CA GLN A 218 -2.57 -21.19 18.71
C GLN A 218 -2.34 -19.71 18.98
N THR A 219 -1.59 -19.01 18.12
CA THR A 219 -1.20 -17.61 18.28
C THR A 219 -1.83 -16.65 17.23
N THR A 220 -3.05 -16.95 16.76
CA THR A 220 -3.99 -15.99 16.13
C THR A 220 -3.72 -15.40 14.75
N ASP A 221 -2.81 -15.90 13.93
CA ASP A 221 -2.86 -15.56 12.50
C ASP A 221 -3.59 -16.67 11.73
N THR A 222 -4.93 -16.61 11.76
CA THR A 222 -5.80 -17.60 11.10
C THR A 222 -5.57 -17.65 9.59
N GLU A 223 -5.24 -16.51 8.96
CA GLU A 223 -5.00 -16.46 7.53
C GLU A 223 -3.66 -17.11 7.15
N MET A 224 -2.59 -16.90 7.91
CA MET A 224 -1.31 -17.59 7.67
C MET A 224 -1.45 -19.10 7.79
N ALA A 225 -2.16 -19.58 8.83
CA ALA A 225 -2.42 -21.01 9.01
C ALA A 225 -3.25 -21.59 7.85
N HIS A 226 -4.24 -20.85 7.37
CA HIS A 226 -5.05 -21.23 6.20
C HIS A 226 -4.17 -21.35 4.94
N LEU A 227 -3.31 -20.38 4.67
CA LEU A 227 -2.43 -20.39 3.50
C LEU A 227 -1.37 -21.52 3.56
N GLN A 228 -0.86 -21.82 4.75
CA GLN A 228 0.04 -22.96 4.95
C GLN A 228 -0.69 -24.29 4.66
N SER A 229 -1.93 -24.43 5.13
CA SER A 229 -2.76 -25.60 4.84
C SER A 229 -3.04 -25.75 3.33
N LEU A 230 -3.35 -24.65 2.63
CA LEU A 230 -3.52 -24.66 1.18
C LEU A 230 -2.23 -25.03 0.43
N ARG A 231 -1.07 -24.53 0.89
CA ARG A 231 0.23 -24.92 0.35
C ARG A 231 0.47 -26.43 0.45
N GLU A 232 0.09 -27.04 1.58
CA GLU A 232 0.16 -28.49 1.77
C GLU A 232 -0.85 -29.24 0.89
N GLN A 233 -2.10 -28.81 0.89
CA GLN A 233 -3.19 -29.39 0.09
C GLN A 233 -2.87 -29.41 -1.40
N TYR A 234 -2.26 -28.34 -1.92
CA TYR A 234 -1.85 -28.24 -3.31
C TYR A 234 -0.45 -28.80 -3.59
N HIS A 235 0.22 -29.40 -2.60
CA HIS A 235 1.58 -29.96 -2.71
C HIS A 235 2.58 -28.94 -3.27
N LEU A 236 2.60 -27.72 -2.71
CA LEU A 236 3.43 -26.60 -3.16
C LEU A 236 4.67 -26.36 -2.28
N GLN A 237 5.06 -27.31 -1.43
CA GLN A 237 6.17 -27.15 -0.47
C GLN A 237 7.48 -26.79 -1.15
N ASP A 238 7.76 -27.33 -2.33
CA ASP A 238 8.97 -27.08 -3.12
C ASP A 238 8.86 -25.83 -4.01
N PHE A 239 7.66 -25.28 -4.18
CA PHE A 239 7.39 -24.14 -5.05
C PHE A 239 7.17 -22.84 -4.29
N VAL A 240 6.72 -22.86 -3.03
CA VAL A 240 6.30 -21.67 -2.27
C VAL A 240 7.06 -21.60 -0.95
N ALA A 241 7.76 -20.51 -0.74
CA ALA A 241 8.45 -20.20 0.51
C ALA A 241 7.87 -18.94 1.17
N PHE A 242 7.42 -19.07 2.43
CA PHE A 242 7.03 -17.94 3.28
C PHE A 242 8.26 -17.48 4.06
N LEU A 243 8.73 -16.28 3.81
CA LEU A 243 9.93 -15.74 4.47
C LEU A 243 9.65 -14.84 5.67
N GLY A 244 8.36 -14.52 5.94
CA GLY A 244 8.01 -13.54 6.95
C GLY A 244 8.33 -12.11 6.54
N GLN A 245 8.31 -11.21 7.51
CA GLN A 245 8.65 -9.80 7.28
C GLN A 245 10.13 -9.64 6.94
N ARG A 246 10.44 -8.68 6.07
CA ARG A 246 11.80 -8.30 5.71
C ARG A 246 11.99 -6.81 5.93
N ASP A 247 13.23 -6.42 6.22
CA ASP A 247 13.59 -5.02 6.33
C ASP A 247 13.39 -4.30 5.00
N GLN A 248 12.81 -3.10 5.05
CA GLN A 248 12.51 -2.31 3.86
C GLN A 248 13.76 -2.06 3.00
N ASN A 249 14.94 -1.94 3.62
CA ASN A 249 16.20 -1.74 2.90
C ASN A 249 16.62 -2.96 2.07
N THR A 250 16.06 -4.13 2.31
CA THR A 250 16.35 -5.35 1.55
C THR A 250 15.36 -5.57 0.40
N LEU A 251 14.19 -4.92 0.43
CA LEU A 251 13.15 -5.12 -0.58
C LEU A 251 13.59 -4.82 -2.03
N PRO A 252 14.42 -3.79 -2.30
CA PRO A 252 14.92 -3.54 -3.68
C PRO A 252 15.62 -4.75 -4.30
N TYR A 253 16.36 -5.52 -3.50
CA TYR A 253 17.03 -6.73 -3.95
C TYR A 253 16.02 -7.85 -4.27
N TYR A 254 14.99 -8.04 -3.43
CA TYR A 254 13.92 -9.00 -3.71
C TYR A 254 13.15 -8.63 -4.98
N TYR A 255 12.79 -7.36 -5.14
CA TYR A 255 12.13 -6.89 -6.36
C TYR A 255 12.99 -7.14 -7.59
N SER A 256 14.26 -6.72 -7.55
CA SER A 256 15.17 -6.85 -8.70
C SER A 256 15.55 -8.31 -9.03
N ALA A 257 15.55 -9.20 -8.04
CA ALA A 257 15.78 -10.63 -8.24
C ALA A 257 14.58 -11.36 -8.88
N ALA A 258 13.37 -10.79 -8.78
CA ALA A 258 12.15 -11.43 -9.21
C ALA A 258 11.95 -11.34 -10.74
N SER A 259 11.45 -12.43 -11.31
CA SER A 259 10.98 -12.44 -12.72
C SER A 259 9.68 -11.66 -12.89
N ALA A 260 8.83 -11.66 -11.86
CA ALA A 260 7.64 -10.85 -11.77
C ALA A 260 7.21 -10.66 -10.30
N VAL A 261 6.60 -9.51 -10.01
CA VAL A 261 5.92 -9.26 -8.74
C VAL A 261 4.42 -9.45 -8.94
N VAL A 262 3.77 -10.15 -8.00
CA VAL A 262 2.36 -10.47 -8.10
C VAL A 262 1.56 -9.72 -7.04
N VAL A 263 0.52 -9.00 -7.47
CA VAL A 263 -0.36 -8.23 -6.58
C VAL A 263 -1.81 -8.64 -6.84
N PRO A 264 -2.24 -9.83 -6.33
CA PRO A 264 -3.52 -10.44 -6.66
C PRO A 264 -4.68 -9.92 -5.78
N SER A 265 -4.59 -8.68 -5.32
CA SER A 265 -5.51 -8.09 -4.34
C SER A 265 -6.95 -8.02 -4.84
N HIS A 266 -7.92 -8.23 -3.93
CA HIS A 266 -9.35 -7.98 -4.18
C HIS A 266 -9.66 -6.48 -4.14
N TYR A 267 -8.89 -5.71 -3.39
CA TYR A 267 -8.94 -4.26 -3.35
C TYR A 267 -7.57 -3.67 -3.06
N GLU A 268 -7.24 -2.59 -3.79
CA GLU A 268 -6.03 -1.81 -3.58
C GLU A 268 -6.32 -0.34 -3.92
N SER A 269 -6.08 0.56 -2.97
CA SER A 269 -6.33 1.99 -3.19
C SER A 269 -5.38 2.59 -4.22
N PHE A 270 -4.10 2.20 -4.17
CA PHE A 270 -3.08 2.65 -5.11
C PHE A 270 -2.18 1.50 -5.62
N GLY A 271 -1.50 0.78 -4.71
CA GLY A 271 -0.58 -0.30 -5.06
C GLY A 271 0.89 0.07 -4.90
N MET A 272 1.31 0.48 -3.70
CA MET A 272 2.71 0.85 -3.42
C MET A 272 3.69 -0.26 -3.80
N VAL A 273 3.38 -1.51 -3.45
CA VAL A 273 4.21 -2.68 -3.80
C VAL A 273 4.43 -2.80 -5.31
N ALA A 274 3.36 -2.58 -6.09
CA ALA A 274 3.48 -2.57 -7.55
C ALA A 274 4.38 -1.43 -8.04
N LEU A 275 4.24 -0.23 -7.48
CA LEU A 275 5.07 0.91 -7.84
C LEU A 275 6.55 0.69 -7.47
N GLU A 276 6.84 0.14 -6.29
CA GLU A 276 8.19 -0.21 -5.84
C GLU A 276 8.85 -1.24 -6.76
N ALA A 277 8.11 -2.31 -7.11
CA ALA A 277 8.55 -3.32 -8.07
C ALA A 277 8.85 -2.72 -9.44
N MET A 278 7.96 -1.88 -9.95
CA MET A 278 8.14 -1.17 -11.22
C MET A 278 9.36 -0.25 -11.19
N ALA A 279 9.60 0.46 -10.08
CA ALA A 279 10.77 1.31 -9.90
C ALA A 279 12.07 0.48 -9.93
N CYS A 280 12.05 -0.76 -9.42
CA CYS A 280 13.15 -1.72 -9.51
C CYS A 280 13.28 -2.41 -10.88
N GLY A 281 12.45 -2.06 -11.87
CA GLY A 281 12.52 -2.62 -13.21
C GLY A 281 11.88 -4.00 -13.35
N THR A 282 11.05 -4.39 -12.40
CA THR A 282 10.40 -5.70 -12.39
C THR A 282 8.95 -5.57 -12.87
N PRO A 283 8.52 -6.34 -13.89
CA PRO A 283 7.14 -6.31 -14.36
C PRO A 283 6.19 -6.84 -13.27
N VAL A 284 4.98 -6.28 -13.25
CA VAL A 284 3.96 -6.62 -12.26
C VAL A 284 2.81 -7.37 -12.93
N VAL A 285 2.32 -8.43 -12.28
CA VAL A 285 1.02 -9.05 -12.60
C VAL A 285 0.06 -8.72 -11.47
N ALA A 286 -0.99 -7.96 -11.76
CA ALA A 286 -1.91 -7.45 -10.74
C ALA A 286 -3.38 -7.72 -11.09
N SER A 287 -4.22 -7.82 -10.06
CA SER A 287 -5.66 -7.78 -10.25
C SER A 287 -6.10 -6.43 -10.80
N GLN A 288 -7.09 -6.42 -11.68
CA GLN A 288 -7.66 -5.20 -12.28
C GLN A 288 -8.61 -4.49 -11.30
N VAL A 289 -8.07 -3.98 -10.18
CA VAL A 289 -8.84 -3.34 -9.11
C VAL A 289 -8.25 -1.99 -8.71
N GLY A 290 -9.11 -1.07 -8.30
CA GLY A 290 -8.74 0.20 -7.68
C GLY A 290 -7.59 0.91 -8.40
N GLY A 291 -6.56 1.27 -7.65
CA GLY A 291 -5.37 1.94 -8.17
C GLY A 291 -4.50 1.08 -9.07
N LEU A 292 -4.49 -0.25 -8.89
CA LEU A 292 -3.70 -1.17 -9.72
C LEU A 292 -4.10 -1.11 -11.19
N ALA A 293 -5.41 -0.97 -11.48
CA ALA A 293 -5.92 -0.86 -12.85
C ALA A 293 -5.40 0.37 -13.62
N PHE A 294 -4.94 1.39 -12.89
CA PHE A 294 -4.34 2.60 -13.48
C PHE A 294 -2.80 2.57 -13.46
N LEU A 295 -2.24 1.91 -12.47
CA LEU A 295 -0.79 1.85 -12.26
C LEU A 295 -0.14 0.82 -13.20
N VAL A 296 -0.74 -0.37 -13.32
CA VAL A 296 -0.22 -1.45 -14.17
C VAL A 296 -0.89 -1.38 -15.53
N GLN A 297 -0.13 -0.96 -16.54
CA GLN A 297 -0.60 -0.88 -17.93
C GLN A 297 -0.43 -2.24 -18.61
N ASP A 298 -1.56 -2.89 -18.96
CA ASP A 298 -1.57 -4.25 -19.52
C ASP A 298 -0.75 -4.34 -20.82
N GLY A 299 0.19 -5.28 -20.87
CA GLY A 299 1.11 -5.48 -21.99
C GLY A 299 2.20 -4.39 -22.17
N ILE A 300 2.27 -3.40 -21.25
CA ILE A 300 3.24 -2.30 -21.31
C ILE A 300 4.18 -2.31 -20.09
N THR A 301 3.65 -2.23 -18.89
CA THR A 301 4.45 -2.23 -17.65
C THR A 301 4.31 -3.52 -16.84
N GLY A 302 3.48 -4.43 -17.31
CA GLY A 302 3.12 -5.68 -16.68
C GLY A 302 1.85 -6.24 -17.29
N PHE A 303 1.10 -7.00 -16.50
CA PHE A 303 -0.21 -7.51 -16.90
C PHE A 303 -1.26 -7.28 -15.83
N THR A 304 -2.50 -7.07 -16.27
CA THR A 304 -3.67 -7.08 -15.39
C THR A 304 -4.52 -8.32 -15.65
N VAL A 305 -5.15 -8.85 -14.58
CA VAL A 305 -6.02 -10.03 -14.64
C VAL A 305 -7.32 -9.76 -13.89
N PRO A 306 -8.43 -10.45 -14.21
CA PRO A 306 -9.64 -10.39 -13.40
C PRO A 306 -9.38 -10.84 -11.97
N VAL A 307 -10.17 -10.33 -11.03
CA VAL A 307 -10.15 -10.78 -9.63
C VAL A 307 -10.63 -12.22 -9.57
N ASP A 308 -10.04 -13.03 -8.68
CA ASP A 308 -10.39 -14.44 -8.46
C ASP A 308 -10.33 -15.33 -9.71
N ASP A 309 -9.48 -14.97 -10.66
CA ASP A 309 -9.20 -15.78 -11.84
C ASP A 309 -7.78 -16.38 -11.76
N PRO A 310 -7.58 -17.53 -11.10
CA PRO A 310 -6.28 -18.16 -10.95
C PRO A 310 -5.72 -18.65 -12.29
N GLN A 311 -6.58 -19.01 -13.26
CA GLN A 311 -6.13 -19.44 -14.59
C GLN A 311 -5.52 -18.26 -15.37
N ALA A 312 -6.24 -17.13 -15.44
CA ALA A 312 -5.70 -15.94 -16.09
C ALA A 312 -4.39 -15.46 -15.43
N LEU A 313 -4.31 -15.56 -14.09
CA LEU A 313 -3.10 -15.23 -13.34
C LEU A 313 -1.95 -16.18 -13.72
N ALA A 314 -2.18 -17.48 -13.73
CA ALA A 314 -1.20 -18.50 -14.12
C ALA A 314 -0.68 -18.26 -15.55
N ASP A 315 -1.57 -18.02 -16.52
CA ASP A 315 -1.20 -17.80 -17.91
C ASP A 315 -0.29 -16.56 -18.09
N ARG A 316 -0.58 -15.45 -17.39
CA ARG A 316 0.27 -14.24 -17.42
C ARG A 316 1.62 -14.46 -16.75
N LEU A 317 1.65 -15.19 -15.64
CA LEU A 317 2.89 -15.53 -14.92
C LEU A 317 3.77 -16.44 -15.78
N MET A 318 3.21 -17.50 -16.36
CA MET A 318 3.92 -18.40 -17.26
C MET A 318 4.53 -17.64 -18.43
N LYS A 319 3.79 -16.71 -19.04
CA LYS A 319 4.30 -15.89 -20.14
C LYS A 319 5.55 -15.09 -19.72
N LEU A 320 5.53 -14.46 -18.53
CA LEU A 320 6.69 -13.72 -18.01
C LEU A 320 7.85 -14.62 -17.59
N LEU A 321 7.58 -15.84 -17.14
CA LEU A 321 8.63 -16.77 -16.75
C LEU A 321 9.41 -17.32 -17.95
N TYR A 322 8.76 -17.53 -19.10
CA TYR A 322 9.36 -18.23 -20.26
C TYR A 322 9.67 -17.33 -21.45
N ASP A 323 9.31 -16.04 -21.42
CA ASP A 323 9.64 -15.04 -22.44
C ASP A 323 10.54 -13.96 -21.83
N ASP A 324 11.86 -14.18 -21.92
CA ASP A 324 12.87 -13.31 -21.33
C ASP A 324 12.89 -11.92 -22.00
N ASP A 325 12.71 -11.86 -23.33
CA ASP A 325 12.67 -10.60 -24.07
C ASP A 325 11.46 -9.75 -23.66
N LEU A 326 10.30 -10.38 -23.54
CA LEU A 326 9.08 -9.71 -23.06
C LEU A 326 9.27 -9.20 -21.64
N ARG A 327 9.80 -10.03 -20.75
CA ARG A 327 10.04 -9.67 -19.35
C ARG A 327 10.96 -8.46 -19.24
N GLU A 328 12.07 -8.46 -19.95
CA GLU A 328 13.03 -7.35 -19.97
C GLU A 328 12.39 -6.08 -20.54
N LYS A 329 11.64 -6.19 -21.64
CA LYS A 329 10.92 -5.07 -22.26
C LYS A 329 9.93 -4.43 -21.27
N LEU A 330 9.06 -5.25 -20.64
CA LEU A 330 8.07 -4.75 -19.69
C LEU A 330 8.73 -4.14 -18.45
N GLY A 331 9.80 -4.75 -17.95
CA GLY A 331 10.55 -4.22 -16.80
C GLY A 331 11.18 -2.86 -17.09
N LYS A 332 11.80 -2.66 -18.24
CA LYS A 332 12.35 -1.36 -18.67
C LYS A 332 11.24 -0.29 -18.77
N GLN A 333 10.09 -0.65 -19.33
CA GLN A 333 8.94 0.25 -19.44
C GLN A 333 8.35 0.57 -18.06
N ALA A 334 8.27 -0.41 -17.16
CA ALA A 334 7.83 -0.24 -15.79
C ALA A 334 8.72 0.76 -15.03
N ALA A 335 10.04 0.59 -15.09
CA ALA A 335 10.99 1.53 -14.46
C ALA A 335 10.89 2.94 -15.04
N ALA A 336 10.73 3.07 -16.34
CA ALA A 336 10.55 4.37 -16.98
C ALA A 336 9.25 5.06 -16.53
N PHE A 337 8.17 4.28 -16.45
CA PHE A 337 6.86 4.78 -15.99
C PHE A 337 6.87 5.18 -14.51
N ALA A 338 7.55 4.42 -13.64
CA ALA A 338 7.63 4.70 -12.21
C ALA A 338 8.31 6.05 -11.90
N LYS A 339 9.18 6.56 -12.78
CA LYS A 339 9.90 7.83 -12.56
C LYS A 339 8.97 9.04 -12.32
N GLN A 340 7.78 9.04 -12.92
CA GLN A 340 6.81 10.13 -12.72
C GLN A 340 6.26 10.19 -11.29
N TYR A 341 6.34 9.06 -10.55
CA TYR A 341 5.92 8.94 -9.16
C TYR A 341 7.06 9.17 -8.15
N GLY A 342 8.25 9.57 -8.60
CA GLY A 342 9.35 9.91 -7.69
C GLY A 342 8.93 11.03 -6.72
N TRP A 343 9.33 10.93 -5.44
CA TRP A 343 8.94 11.87 -4.38
C TRP A 343 9.16 13.33 -4.74
N LYS A 344 10.19 13.65 -5.52
CA LYS A 344 10.43 15.02 -5.98
C LYS A 344 9.25 15.60 -6.79
N ASN A 345 8.65 14.78 -7.66
CA ASN A 345 7.53 15.18 -8.49
C ASN A 345 6.24 15.29 -7.67
N ILE A 346 6.04 14.32 -6.76
CA ILE A 346 4.85 14.28 -5.91
C ILE A 346 4.88 15.43 -4.90
N ALA A 347 6.01 15.67 -4.23
CA ALA A 347 6.16 16.79 -3.30
C ALA A 347 5.88 18.14 -3.97
N LYS A 348 6.31 18.33 -5.22
CA LYS A 348 5.99 19.55 -5.97
C LYS A 348 4.48 19.74 -6.12
N LYS A 349 3.75 18.69 -6.52
CA LYS A 349 2.26 18.74 -6.64
C LYS A 349 1.59 19.08 -5.30
N ILE A 350 2.10 18.49 -4.20
CA ILE A 350 1.60 18.77 -2.84
C ILE A 350 1.87 20.23 -2.44
N ILE A 351 3.08 20.73 -2.69
CA ILE A 351 3.43 22.13 -2.40
C ILE A 351 2.57 23.11 -3.21
N ASP A 352 2.33 22.82 -4.48
CA ASP A 352 1.49 23.66 -5.34
C ASP A 352 0.02 23.65 -4.85
N LEU A 353 -0.48 22.50 -4.34
CA LEU A 353 -1.77 22.44 -3.68
C LEU A 353 -1.80 23.30 -2.41
N TYR A 354 -0.78 23.21 -1.54
CA TYR A 354 -0.72 24.03 -0.32
C TYR A 354 -0.76 25.53 -0.64
N ARG A 355 0.01 25.97 -1.64
CA ARG A 355 0.00 27.37 -2.10
C ARG A 355 -1.38 27.81 -2.57
N THR A 356 -2.10 26.93 -3.29
CA THR A 356 -3.46 27.21 -3.76
C THR A 356 -4.45 27.33 -2.60
N VAL A 357 -4.32 26.50 -1.57
CA VAL A 357 -5.18 26.58 -0.38
C VAL A 357 -4.92 27.87 0.39
N LEU A 358 -3.65 28.17 0.68
CA LEU A 358 -3.25 29.38 1.44
C LEU A 358 -3.57 30.68 0.70
N SER A 359 -3.55 30.70 -0.65
CA SER A 359 -3.88 31.91 -1.40
C SER A 359 -5.37 32.24 -1.44
N LYS A 360 -6.26 31.25 -1.27
CA LYS A 360 -7.72 31.46 -1.25
C LYS A 360 -8.21 32.01 0.10
N ASP A 361 -7.58 31.57 1.20
CA ASP A 361 -7.94 32.04 2.54
C ASP A 361 -7.37 33.45 2.85
N GLY A 362 -6.49 34.00 2.00
CA GLY A 362 -5.96 35.37 2.12
C GLY A 362 -6.77 36.46 1.40
N ASN A 363 -7.88 36.09 0.72
CA ASN A 363 -8.73 37.01 -0.05
C ASN A 363 -10.18 37.09 0.48
N GLU A 364 -10.48 36.59 1.67
CA GLU A 364 -11.67 36.88 2.47
C GLU A 364 -11.26 37.68 3.72
#